data_a0f1a61540dc65725536e68f0f481c19
#
_entry.id   a0f1a61540dc65725536e68f0f481c19
#
_cell.length_a   1.000
_cell.length_b   1.000
_cell.length_c   1.000
_cell.angle_alpha   90.00
_cell.angle_beta   90.00
_cell.angle_gamma   90.00
#
_symmetry.space_group_name_H-M   'P 1'
#
loop_
_entity.id
_entity.type
_entity.pdbx_description
1 polymer ?
#
loop_
_entity_poly.entity_id
_entity_poly.type
_entity_poly.pdbx_seq_one_letter_code
_entity_poly.pdbx_strand_id
1 'polypeptide(L)'
;NLRISQANTLKAHNVNVFAAYQNDTSILREGITAGGWFIDETHGLDWLQNRVETDLWNLLYTSKKVGQDEIGADNLVATVSKSLEQGVKNWLIAPGVWNGDSFGALKTGDTLATGYYVYIQPFDEQSQSDREARKAPPIQIAVKLKGAIHFVDCTITVNR
;
A
#
# COMPACT_ATOMS: atom_id res chain seq x y z
N ASN A 1 -34.53 -0.08 -13.89
CA ASN A 1 -33.35 0.29 -14.69
C ASN A 1 -33.02 1.76 -14.48
N LEU A 2 -31.79 2.08 -14.12
CA LEU A 2 -31.29 3.45 -13.98
C LEU A 2 -31.19 4.11 -15.37
N ARG A 3 -31.63 5.38 -15.48
CA ARG A 3 -31.33 6.20 -16.65
C ARG A 3 -29.89 6.70 -16.57
N ILE A 4 -29.26 6.99 -17.72
CA ILE A 4 -27.88 7.48 -17.80
C ILE A 4 -27.67 8.73 -16.92
N SER A 5 -28.61 9.67 -16.90
CA SER A 5 -28.54 10.86 -16.05
C SER A 5 -28.54 10.53 -14.56
N GLN A 6 -29.32 9.53 -14.12
CA GLN A 6 -29.35 9.06 -12.74
C GLN A 6 -28.02 8.38 -12.36
N ALA A 7 -27.48 7.55 -13.26
CA ALA A 7 -26.17 6.91 -13.05
C ALA A 7 -25.05 7.95 -12.93
N ASN A 8 -25.06 9.01 -13.75
CA ASN A 8 -24.09 10.10 -13.68
C ASN A 8 -24.21 10.90 -12.36
N THR A 9 -25.42 11.13 -11.88
CA THR A 9 -25.66 11.78 -10.57
C THR A 9 -25.09 10.93 -9.43
N LEU A 10 -25.35 9.62 -9.44
CA LEU A 10 -24.82 8.68 -8.45
C LEU A 10 -23.30 8.66 -8.46
N LYS A 11 -22.71 8.61 -9.65
CA LYS A 11 -21.23 8.68 -9.83
C LYS A 11 -20.66 9.97 -9.24
N ALA A 12 -21.30 11.12 -9.47
CA ALA A 12 -20.87 12.41 -8.92
C ALA A 12 -20.85 12.44 -7.38
N HIS A 13 -21.60 11.54 -6.73
CA HIS A 13 -21.66 11.36 -5.29
C HIS A 13 -20.85 10.13 -4.79
N ASN A 14 -19.90 9.64 -5.58
CA ASN A 14 -19.08 8.47 -5.25
C ASN A 14 -19.90 7.20 -4.96
N VAL A 15 -21.04 7.04 -5.61
CA VAL A 15 -21.88 5.85 -5.48
C VAL A 15 -21.57 4.88 -6.60
N ASN A 16 -21.22 3.66 -6.23
CA ASN A 16 -20.96 2.58 -7.18
C ASN A 16 -22.28 2.10 -7.81
N VAL A 17 -22.27 1.91 -9.11
CA VAL A 17 -23.46 1.50 -9.87
C VAL A 17 -23.24 0.10 -10.45
N PHE A 18 -24.14 -0.83 -10.10
CA PHE A 18 -24.19 -2.14 -10.76
C PHE A 18 -24.84 -1.99 -12.13
N ALA A 19 -24.10 -2.25 -13.19
CA ALA A 19 -24.54 -2.10 -14.56
C ALA A 19 -24.41 -3.41 -15.33
N ALA A 20 -25.48 -3.74 -16.09
CA ALA A 20 -25.47 -4.83 -17.04
C ALA A 20 -24.97 -4.32 -18.40
N TYR A 21 -24.08 -5.07 -19.02
CA TYR A 21 -23.51 -4.83 -20.34
C TYR A 21 -23.97 -5.89 -21.33
N GLN A 22 -23.64 -5.70 -22.62
CA GLN A 22 -23.90 -6.71 -23.65
C GLN A 22 -23.18 -8.04 -23.26
N ASN A 23 -23.68 -9.16 -23.76
CA ASN A 23 -23.21 -10.53 -23.48
C ASN A 23 -23.47 -11.01 -22.05
N ASP A 24 -24.59 -10.61 -21.43
CA ASP A 24 -24.99 -11.01 -20.08
C ASP A 24 -23.94 -10.76 -18.99
N THR A 25 -23.03 -9.81 -19.24
CA THR A 25 -22.01 -9.42 -18.27
C THR A 25 -22.54 -8.28 -17.40
N SER A 26 -22.35 -8.40 -16.08
CA SER A 26 -22.71 -7.35 -15.13
C SER A 26 -21.51 -7.01 -14.28
N ILE A 27 -21.22 -5.71 -14.13
CA ILE A 27 -20.10 -5.22 -13.33
C ILE A 27 -20.55 -4.13 -12.37
N LEU A 28 -19.82 -4.02 -11.26
CA LEU A 28 -19.89 -2.86 -10.38
C LEU A 28 -18.97 -1.78 -10.95
N ARG A 29 -19.56 -0.68 -11.43
CA ARG A 29 -18.81 0.43 -12.00
C ARG A 29 -18.20 1.31 -10.92
N GLU A 30 -17.05 1.88 -11.25
CA GLU A 30 -16.19 2.80 -10.53
C GLU A 30 -15.36 2.12 -9.44
N GLY A 31 -15.93 1.31 -8.55
CA GLY A 31 -15.15 0.66 -7.48
C GLY A 31 -14.52 1.68 -6.52
N ILE A 32 -15.27 2.71 -6.13
CA ILE A 32 -14.79 3.79 -5.26
C ILE A 32 -15.47 3.78 -3.90
N THR A 33 -14.78 4.28 -2.88
CA THR A 33 -15.32 4.54 -1.55
C THR A 33 -16.13 5.85 -1.53
N ALA A 34 -16.91 6.08 -0.50
CA ALA A 34 -17.63 7.35 -0.31
C ALA A 34 -16.67 8.56 -0.26
N GLY A 35 -15.43 8.37 0.19
CA GLY A 35 -14.36 9.39 0.19
C GLY A 35 -13.70 9.63 -1.17
N GLY A 36 -14.09 8.90 -2.23
CA GLY A 36 -13.54 9.07 -3.58
C GLY A 36 -12.25 8.30 -3.86
N TRP A 37 -11.77 7.45 -2.92
CA TRP A 37 -10.61 6.58 -3.13
C TRP A 37 -11.03 5.26 -3.74
N PHE A 38 -10.17 4.64 -4.52
CA PHE A 38 -10.46 3.31 -5.06
C PHE A 38 -10.51 2.26 -3.95
N ILE A 39 -11.45 1.33 -4.06
CA ILE A 39 -11.70 0.28 -3.05
C ILE A 39 -10.50 -0.66 -2.95
N ASP A 40 -9.89 -1.02 -4.08
CA ASP A 40 -8.72 -1.90 -4.14
C ASP A 40 -7.51 -1.29 -3.41
N GLU A 41 -7.26 0.02 -3.57
CA GLU A 41 -6.20 0.73 -2.85
C GLU A 41 -6.51 0.81 -1.35
N THR A 42 -7.73 1.21 -0.97
CA THR A 42 -8.13 1.35 0.44
C THR A 42 -8.05 0.01 1.15
N HIS A 43 -8.69 -1.02 0.59
CA HIS A 43 -8.67 -2.37 1.15
C HIS A 43 -7.25 -2.97 1.18
N GLY A 44 -6.48 -2.70 0.13
CA GLY A 44 -5.08 -3.14 0.06
C GLY A 44 -4.22 -2.52 1.15
N LEU A 45 -4.38 -1.24 1.44
CA LEU A 45 -3.66 -0.55 2.51
C LEU A 45 -4.08 -1.04 3.90
N ASP A 46 -5.38 -1.22 4.15
CA ASP A 46 -5.89 -1.78 5.41
C ASP A 46 -5.34 -3.20 5.64
N TRP A 47 -5.32 -4.02 4.59
CA TRP A 47 -4.72 -5.35 4.64
C TRP A 47 -3.22 -5.27 4.96
N LEU A 48 -2.47 -4.37 4.29
CA LEU A 48 -1.03 -4.24 4.49
C LEU A 48 -0.70 -3.78 5.91
N GLN A 49 -1.43 -2.80 6.44
CA GLN A 49 -1.28 -2.35 7.82
C GLN A 49 -1.50 -3.49 8.79
N ASN A 50 -2.62 -4.20 8.68
CA ASN A 50 -2.94 -5.33 9.55
C ASN A 50 -1.88 -6.43 9.45
N ARG A 51 -1.36 -6.68 8.24
CA ARG A 51 -0.32 -7.68 8.00
C ARG A 51 0.99 -7.30 8.71
N VAL A 52 1.46 -6.07 8.56
CA VAL A 52 2.68 -5.58 9.23
C VAL A 52 2.53 -5.64 10.74
N GLU A 53 1.41 -5.15 11.28
CA GLU A 53 1.13 -5.18 12.72
C GLU A 53 1.12 -6.61 13.27
N THR A 54 0.45 -7.53 12.57
CA THR A 54 0.37 -8.94 12.97
C THR A 54 1.74 -9.64 12.91
N ASP A 55 2.52 -9.40 11.86
CA ASP A 55 3.84 -10.03 11.71
C ASP A 55 4.84 -9.48 12.74
N LEU A 56 4.80 -8.19 13.06
CA LEU A 56 5.61 -7.60 14.13
C LEU A 56 5.18 -8.12 15.51
N TRP A 57 3.87 -8.23 15.76
CA TRP A 57 3.36 -8.82 16.99
C TRP A 57 3.82 -10.28 17.14
N ASN A 58 3.72 -11.07 16.08
CA ASN A 58 4.18 -12.46 16.06
C ASN A 58 5.69 -12.58 16.32
N LEU A 59 6.50 -11.68 15.73
CA LEU A 59 7.93 -11.62 16.01
C LEU A 59 8.21 -11.46 17.50
N LEU A 60 7.55 -10.49 18.14
CA LEU A 60 7.75 -10.23 19.56
C LEU A 60 7.21 -11.36 20.44
N TYR A 61 6.07 -11.95 20.07
CA TYR A 61 5.42 -13.03 20.80
C TYR A 61 6.19 -14.35 20.76
N THR A 62 6.76 -14.69 19.59
CA THR A 62 7.46 -15.96 19.40
C THR A 62 8.94 -15.90 19.77
N SER A 63 9.52 -14.71 19.82
CA SER A 63 10.92 -14.52 20.18
C SER A 63 11.09 -14.48 21.70
N LYS A 64 12.12 -15.13 22.22
CA LYS A 64 12.47 -15.04 23.64
C LYS A 64 12.80 -13.61 24.05
N LYS A 65 13.45 -12.87 23.15
CA LYS A 65 13.83 -11.45 23.30
C LYS A 65 14.23 -10.90 21.93
N VAL A 66 13.72 -9.72 21.60
CA VAL A 66 14.27 -8.85 20.54
C VAL A 66 15.09 -7.76 21.21
N GLY A 67 16.39 -7.68 20.94
CA GLY A 67 17.30 -6.75 21.58
C GLY A 67 17.06 -5.31 21.16
N GLN A 68 17.48 -4.36 22.01
CA GLN A 68 17.58 -2.94 21.63
C GLN A 68 18.97 -2.66 21.05
N ASP A 69 19.29 -3.31 19.94
CA ASP A 69 20.55 -3.28 19.23
C ASP A 69 20.31 -3.41 17.71
N GLU A 70 21.37 -3.34 16.93
CA GLU A 70 21.29 -3.46 15.47
C GLU A 70 20.66 -4.79 15.02
N ILE A 71 20.94 -5.88 15.71
CA ILE A 71 20.36 -7.20 15.40
C ILE A 71 18.84 -7.17 15.59
N GLY A 72 18.37 -6.53 16.65
CA GLY A 72 16.94 -6.33 16.89
C GLY A 72 16.30 -5.44 15.84
N ALA A 73 16.97 -4.36 15.42
CA ALA A 73 16.53 -3.50 14.33
C ALA A 73 16.42 -4.28 13.01
N ASP A 74 17.43 -5.06 12.66
CA ASP A 74 17.44 -5.88 11.46
C ASP A 74 16.30 -6.90 11.44
N ASN A 75 16.00 -7.52 12.58
CA ASN A 75 14.87 -8.45 12.71
C ASN A 75 13.52 -7.76 12.47
N LEU A 76 13.35 -6.52 12.98
CA LEU A 76 12.15 -5.73 12.76
C LEU A 76 12.03 -5.35 11.27
N VAL A 77 13.10 -4.84 10.65
CA VAL A 77 13.14 -4.46 9.23
C VAL A 77 12.88 -5.67 8.34
N ALA A 78 13.51 -6.82 8.62
CA ALA A 78 13.29 -8.05 7.86
C ALA A 78 11.83 -8.53 7.94
N THR A 79 11.22 -8.43 9.12
CA THR A 79 9.80 -8.82 9.32
C THR A 79 8.87 -7.90 8.52
N VAL A 80 9.08 -6.60 8.59
CA VAL A 80 8.32 -5.62 7.80
C VAL A 80 8.52 -5.86 6.30
N SER A 81 9.76 -6.04 5.86
CA SER A 81 10.09 -6.30 4.45
C SER A 81 9.37 -7.54 3.91
N LYS A 82 9.29 -8.61 4.70
CA LYS A 82 8.56 -9.82 4.34
C LYS A 82 7.06 -9.57 4.13
N SER A 83 6.46 -8.72 4.97
CA SER A 83 5.04 -8.31 4.81
C SER A 83 4.85 -7.50 3.52
N LEU A 84 5.79 -6.59 3.20
CA LEU A 84 5.77 -5.78 1.98
C LEU A 84 5.99 -6.63 0.73
N GLU A 85 6.88 -7.63 0.77
CA GLU A 85 7.03 -8.61 -0.32
C GLU A 85 5.73 -9.36 -0.61
N GLN A 86 4.96 -9.68 0.43
CA GLN A 86 3.63 -10.25 0.21
C GLN A 86 2.69 -9.24 -0.46
N GLY A 87 2.79 -7.95 -0.13
CA GLY A 87 2.08 -6.87 -0.83
C GLY A 87 2.43 -6.78 -2.32
N VAL A 88 3.70 -6.99 -2.67
CA VAL A 88 4.14 -7.08 -4.08
C VAL A 88 3.52 -8.31 -4.76
N LYS A 89 3.55 -9.47 -4.12
CA LYS A 89 2.94 -10.71 -4.64
C LYS A 89 1.43 -10.59 -4.81
N ASN A 90 0.77 -9.85 -3.95
CA ASN A 90 -0.67 -9.55 -4.02
C ASN A 90 -1.03 -8.44 -5.00
N TRP A 91 -0.06 -7.94 -5.78
CA TRP A 91 -0.25 -6.89 -6.79
C TRP A 91 -0.65 -5.51 -6.23
N LEU A 92 -0.51 -5.31 -4.94
CA LEU A 92 -0.76 -4.03 -4.28
C LEU A 92 0.39 -3.05 -4.50
N ILE A 93 1.63 -3.55 -4.45
CA ILE A 93 2.86 -2.78 -4.53
C ILE A 93 3.58 -3.09 -5.85
N ALA A 94 4.12 -2.06 -6.51
CA ALA A 94 4.92 -2.21 -7.72
C ALA A 94 6.10 -1.23 -7.75
N PRO A 95 7.19 -1.55 -8.48
CA PRO A 95 8.28 -0.63 -8.71
C PRO A 95 7.81 0.71 -9.28
N GLY A 96 8.51 1.79 -8.92
CA GLY A 96 8.21 3.10 -9.46
C GLY A 96 8.97 4.22 -8.78
N VAL A 97 8.74 5.46 -9.21
CA VAL A 97 9.39 6.65 -8.67
C VAL A 97 8.66 7.07 -7.37
N TRP A 98 9.46 7.38 -6.35
CA TRP A 98 8.98 7.93 -5.09
C TRP A 98 8.74 9.44 -5.21
N ASN A 99 7.51 9.89 -4.96
CA ASN A 99 7.12 11.30 -5.02
C ASN A 99 6.75 11.88 -3.64
N GLY A 100 6.94 11.12 -2.57
CA GLY A 100 6.71 11.58 -1.21
C GLY A 100 7.95 12.24 -0.60
N ASP A 101 7.85 12.57 0.70
CA ASP A 101 8.93 13.20 1.45
C ASP A 101 10.15 12.27 1.58
N SER A 102 11.34 12.88 1.67
CA SER A 102 12.59 12.16 1.85
C SER A 102 12.75 11.72 3.30
N PHE A 103 13.21 10.47 3.52
CA PHE A 103 13.60 9.96 4.83
C PHE A 103 14.62 8.83 4.73
N GLY A 104 15.47 8.70 5.73
CA GLY A 104 16.61 7.78 5.68
C GLY A 104 17.51 8.08 4.49
N ALA A 105 17.77 7.07 3.67
CA ALA A 105 18.53 7.23 2.42
C ALA A 105 17.63 7.54 1.19
N LEU A 106 16.31 7.43 1.33
CA LEU A 106 15.36 7.65 0.24
C LEU A 106 15.11 9.14 0.03
N LYS A 107 15.22 9.60 -1.22
CA LYS A 107 14.93 10.97 -1.63
C LYS A 107 13.74 11.02 -2.58
N THR A 108 13.03 12.15 -2.58
CA THR A 108 12.01 12.43 -3.59
C THR A 108 12.62 12.34 -5.00
N GLY A 109 12.00 11.57 -5.88
CA GLY A 109 12.49 11.28 -7.23
C GLY A 109 13.30 9.99 -7.36
N ASP A 110 13.68 9.33 -6.27
CA ASP A 110 14.38 8.04 -6.32
C ASP A 110 13.45 6.92 -6.83
N THR A 111 14.06 5.92 -7.47
CA THR A 111 13.32 4.76 -7.96
C THR A 111 13.31 3.65 -6.91
N LEU A 112 12.12 3.27 -6.46
CA LEU A 112 11.89 2.09 -5.65
C LEU A 112 11.86 0.85 -6.54
N ALA A 113 12.99 0.15 -6.67
CA ALA A 113 13.13 -1.02 -7.53
C ALA A 113 12.22 -2.19 -7.10
N THR A 114 11.98 -2.34 -5.81
CA THR A 114 11.07 -3.34 -5.22
C THR A 114 9.65 -2.81 -5.03
N GLY A 115 9.44 -1.49 -5.19
CA GLY A 115 8.19 -0.81 -4.90
C GLY A 115 8.04 -0.36 -3.45
N TYR A 116 9.02 -0.64 -2.59
CA TYR A 116 9.00 -0.22 -1.20
C TYR A 116 10.41 0.09 -0.66
N TYR A 117 10.45 0.83 0.43
CA TYR A 117 11.64 1.11 1.22
C TYR A 117 11.27 1.12 2.70
N VAL A 118 12.12 0.53 3.54
CA VAL A 118 11.94 0.48 4.99
C VAL A 118 13.15 1.13 5.65
N TYR A 119 12.90 2.06 6.53
CA TYR A 119 13.90 2.72 7.34
C TYR A 119 13.56 2.58 8.82
N ILE A 120 14.53 2.26 9.63
CA ILE A 120 14.47 2.31 11.08
C ILE A 120 15.53 3.29 11.57
N GLN A 121 15.15 4.15 12.50
CA GLN A 121 16.10 5.06 13.11
C GLN A 121 17.14 4.26 13.93
N PRO A 122 18.44 4.59 13.83
CA PRO A 122 19.47 3.96 14.65
C PRO A 122 19.18 4.05 16.15
N PHE A 123 19.49 3.01 16.90
CA PHE A 123 19.28 3.00 18.36
C PHE A 123 20.10 4.08 19.09
N ASP A 124 21.24 4.48 18.55
CA ASP A 124 22.10 5.51 19.12
C ASP A 124 21.46 6.90 19.10
N GLU A 125 20.55 7.14 18.17
CA GLU A 125 19.79 8.39 18.04
C GLU A 125 18.50 8.39 18.86
N GLN A 126 18.13 7.26 19.47
CA GLN A 126 16.92 7.14 20.28
C GLN A 126 17.12 7.78 21.66
N SER A 127 16.08 8.46 22.16
CA SER A 127 16.13 9.06 23.49
C SER A 127 16.33 8.02 24.59
N GLN A 128 17.05 8.39 25.67
CA GLN A 128 17.25 7.51 26.80
C GLN A 128 15.91 7.08 27.45
N SER A 129 14.93 7.98 27.51
CA SER A 129 13.60 7.69 28.06
C SER A 129 12.84 6.64 27.26
N ASP A 130 12.96 6.64 25.92
CA ASP A 130 12.32 5.62 25.08
C ASP A 130 13.04 4.27 25.18
N ARG A 131 14.37 4.29 25.32
CA ARG A 131 15.14 3.07 25.58
C ARG A 131 14.78 2.44 26.92
N GLU A 132 14.65 3.22 27.97
CA GLU A 132 14.20 2.76 29.31
C GLU A 132 12.76 2.26 29.27
N ALA A 133 11.89 2.89 28.50
CA ALA A 133 10.53 2.44 28.24
C ALA A 133 10.44 1.22 27.32
N ARG A 134 11.59 0.68 26.87
CA ARG A 134 11.69 -0.49 25.98
C ARG A 134 10.96 -0.34 24.65
N LYS A 135 10.87 0.87 24.13
CA LYS A 135 10.29 1.13 22.82
C LYS A 135 11.30 0.77 21.71
N ALA A 136 10.79 0.32 20.58
CA ALA A 136 11.58 0.25 19.35
C ALA A 136 11.74 1.66 18.77
N PRO A 137 12.85 1.95 18.05
CA PRO A 137 12.95 3.16 17.25
C PRO A 137 11.81 3.23 16.20
N PRO A 138 11.42 4.44 15.76
CA PRO A 138 10.41 4.60 14.72
C PRO A 138 10.82 3.89 13.44
N ILE A 139 9.86 3.15 12.86
CA ILE A 139 10.00 2.53 11.55
C ILE A 139 9.19 3.36 10.56
N GLN A 140 9.84 3.78 9.47
CA GLN A 140 9.20 4.50 8.37
C GLN A 140 9.21 3.62 7.14
N ILE A 141 8.06 3.57 6.46
CA ILE A 141 7.86 2.69 5.31
C ILE A 141 7.35 3.54 4.14
N ALA A 142 8.07 3.49 3.02
CA ALA A 142 7.58 4.01 1.75
C ALA A 142 7.06 2.84 0.90
N VAL A 143 5.89 2.99 0.32
CA VAL A 143 5.34 2.03 -0.64
C VAL A 143 4.82 2.75 -1.88
N LYS A 144 5.05 2.16 -3.05
CA LYS A 144 4.46 2.61 -4.31
C LYS A 144 3.32 1.67 -4.67
N LEU A 145 2.09 2.20 -4.64
CA LEU A 145 0.91 1.41 -5.00
C LEU A 145 0.88 1.13 -6.51
N LYS A 146 0.36 -0.05 -6.84
CA LYS A 146 0.08 -0.48 -8.21
C LYS A 146 -1.40 -0.19 -8.51
N GLY A 147 -1.65 0.86 -9.29
CA GLY A 147 -3.01 1.19 -9.72
C GLY A 147 -3.59 0.17 -10.70
N ALA A 148 -4.91 0.03 -10.72
CA ALA A 148 -5.64 -0.77 -11.70
C ALA A 148 -5.94 0.03 -12.97
N ILE A 149 -6.00 -0.63 -14.13
CA ILE A 149 -6.43 -0.04 -15.40
C ILE A 149 -7.94 -0.27 -15.52
N HIS A 150 -8.72 0.82 -15.57
CA HIS A 150 -10.17 0.75 -15.70
C HIS A 150 -10.66 1.03 -17.13
N PHE A 151 -9.86 1.72 -17.96
CA PHE A 151 -10.24 2.12 -19.31
C PHE A 151 -9.12 1.82 -20.29
N VAL A 152 -9.48 1.34 -21.48
CA VAL A 152 -8.55 1.08 -22.57
C VAL A 152 -9.13 1.69 -23.86
N ASP A 153 -8.41 2.62 -24.44
CA ASP A 153 -8.72 3.17 -25.77
C ASP A 153 -7.83 2.49 -26.82
N CYS A 154 -8.45 1.95 -27.86
CA CYS A 154 -7.74 1.30 -28.95
C CYS A 154 -8.11 1.94 -30.29
N THR A 155 -7.14 2.43 -31.05
CA THR A 155 -7.32 2.97 -32.40
C THR A 155 -6.70 2.02 -33.41
N ILE A 156 -7.51 1.56 -34.40
CA ILE A 156 -7.05 0.72 -35.48
C ILE A 156 -7.01 1.58 -36.76
N THR A 157 -5.82 1.77 -37.32
CA THR A 157 -5.65 2.48 -38.62
C THR A 157 -5.39 1.45 -39.71
N VAL A 158 -6.24 1.45 -40.73
CA VAL A 158 -6.11 0.54 -41.90
C VAL A 158 -5.75 1.36 -43.12
N ASN A 159 -4.68 0.97 -43.80
CA ASN A 159 -4.32 1.46 -45.13
C ASN A 159 -4.66 0.38 -46.17
N ARG A 160 -5.37 0.76 -47.27
CA ARG A 160 -5.72 -0.11 -48.42
C ARG A 160 -4.90 0.24 -49.63
#